data_1fa8e7f8b37624ffde32c128ac8d618b
#
_entry.id   1fa8e7f8b37624ffde32c128ac8d618b
#
_cell.length_a   1.000
_cell.length_b   1.000
_cell.length_c   1.000
_cell.angle_alpha   90.00
_cell.angle_beta   90.00
_cell.angle_gamma   90.00
#
_symmetry.space_group_name_H-M   'P 1'
#
loop_
_entity.id
_entity.type
_entity.pdbx_description
1 polymer ?
#
loop_
_entity_poly.entity_id
_entity_poly.type
_entity_poly.pdbx_seq_one_letter_code
_entity_poly.pdbx_strand_id
1 'polypeptide(L)'
;MQSVLQTMVDEKIGPGVKKKEFLDLLTLRLNMNGGIALRSYFDAIKTALELAGVKEGSSIVTSVLSPQIYKIAAKKLGAKIVLADINSENGCLSASSALEAIGKGAIAVLLHEPCCQIPYGEDYSLLNVPIIEDISESFGSFYDEFFAGSFGDIVICAFEQEHIVSCGGGAAILYTDRVYKELIKNLYKDISKYEEMPDLNASLGIIQLAEIDGYLLRRQEIFEMFKKALLKTNHKLFGISDLDFSPNAWIFPVVLDSKPEDIIAFAKKYNVLCKPLFDNSIGSDSKEKFALYPGATSALLRAIAFPVYPFLKSSDIDTLVKVISHLP
;
A
#
# COMPACT_ATOMS: atom_id res chain seq x y z
N MET A 1 -5.33 -24.97 2.16
CA MET A 1 -6.73 -25.35 1.95
C MET A 1 -7.35 -26.04 3.18
N GLN A 2 -6.69 -27.04 3.80
CA GLN A 2 -7.22 -27.71 5.02
C GLN A 2 -7.57 -26.76 6.15
N SER A 3 -6.75 -25.72 6.46
CA SER A 3 -7.01 -24.78 7.56
C SER A 3 -8.31 -24.00 7.39
N VAL A 4 -8.64 -23.54 6.18
CA VAL A 4 -9.90 -22.82 5.89
C VAL A 4 -11.10 -23.75 6.01
N LEU A 5 -11.01 -24.95 5.41
CA LEU A 5 -12.06 -25.95 5.51
C LEU A 5 -12.29 -26.37 6.98
N GLN A 6 -11.22 -26.53 7.76
CA GLN A 6 -11.32 -26.85 9.18
C GLN A 6 -12.05 -25.74 9.95
N THR A 7 -11.70 -24.46 9.70
CA THR A 7 -12.39 -23.32 10.33
C THR A 7 -13.89 -23.30 10.02
N MET A 8 -14.27 -23.68 8.79
CA MET A 8 -15.68 -23.78 8.39
C MET A 8 -16.39 -24.96 9.06
N VAL A 9 -15.73 -26.13 9.10
CA VAL A 9 -16.30 -27.35 9.73
C VAL A 9 -16.47 -27.20 11.24
N ASP A 10 -15.54 -26.53 11.89
CA ASP A 10 -15.59 -26.28 13.34
C ASP A 10 -16.63 -25.20 13.72
N GLU A 11 -17.30 -24.58 12.73
CA GLU A 11 -18.28 -23.49 12.91
C GLU A 11 -17.71 -22.27 13.68
N LYS A 12 -16.37 -22.14 13.77
CA LYS A 12 -15.67 -21.05 14.47
C LYS A 12 -15.16 -20.00 13.48
N ILE A 13 -16.08 -19.44 12.71
CA ILE A 13 -15.75 -18.50 11.62
C ILE A 13 -15.56 -17.06 12.09
N GLY A 14 -16.10 -16.70 13.28
CA GLY A 14 -15.95 -15.37 13.89
C GLY A 14 -14.54 -15.13 14.45
N PRO A 15 -14.29 -13.94 15.05
CA PRO A 15 -12.99 -13.60 15.63
C PRO A 15 -12.56 -14.56 16.75
N GLY A 16 -11.33 -15.09 16.70
CA GLY A 16 -10.86 -16.06 17.68
C GLY A 16 -9.37 -16.42 17.53
N VAL A 17 -9.07 -17.71 17.56
CA VAL A 17 -7.71 -18.26 17.63
C VAL A 17 -6.93 -18.02 16.33
N LYS A 18 -7.57 -18.15 15.16
CA LYS A 18 -6.91 -17.95 13.86
C LYS A 18 -6.53 -16.50 13.61
N LYS A 19 -7.35 -15.56 14.05
CA LYS A 19 -7.01 -14.13 14.05
C LYS A 19 -5.72 -13.85 14.84
N LYS A 20 -5.60 -14.45 16.03
CA LYS A 20 -4.41 -14.30 16.85
C LYS A 20 -3.17 -14.92 16.17
N GLU A 21 -3.29 -16.15 15.68
CA GLU A 21 -2.22 -16.84 14.95
C GLU A 21 -1.73 -16.03 13.74
N PHE A 22 -2.65 -15.49 12.95
CA PHE A 22 -2.33 -14.64 11.80
C PHE A 22 -1.58 -13.38 12.22
N LEU A 23 -2.04 -12.71 13.28
CA LEU A 23 -1.41 -11.51 13.79
C LEU A 23 0.00 -11.79 14.34
N ASP A 24 0.19 -12.90 15.06
CA ASP A 24 1.50 -13.32 15.57
C ASP A 24 2.49 -13.59 14.41
N LEU A 25 2.04 -14.20 13.32
CA LEU A 25 2.85 -14.40 12.11
C LEU A 25 3.22 -13.08 11.41
N LEU A 26 2.29 -12.14 11.31
CA LEU A 26 2.54 -10.83 10.73
C LEU A 26 3.54 -10.02 11.57
N THR A 27 3.36 -9.98 12.88
CA THR A 27 4.25 -9.26 13.79
C THR A 27 5.66 -9.82 13.75
N LEU A 28 5.81 -11.15 13.69
CA LEU A 28 7.10 -11.80 13.55
C LEU A 28 7.76 -11.43 12.22
N ARG A 29 7.02 -11.49 11.10
CA ARG A 29 7.55 -11.21 9.76
C ARG A 29 8.00 -9.78 9.59
N LEU A 30 7.25 -8.83 10.14
CA LEU A 30 7.52 -7.39 10.01
C LEU A 30 8.34 -6.83 11.20
N ASN A 31 8.84 -7.68 12.09
CA ASN A 31 9.59 -7.28 13.28
C ASN A 31 8.86 -6.23 14.13
N MET A 32 7.54 -6.42 14.33
CA MET A 32 6.68 -5.52 15.08
C MET A 32 6.49 -5.98 16.53
N ASN A 33 6.23 -5.04 17.44
CA ASN A 33 6.02 -5.35 18.86
C ASN A 33 4.60 -5.83 19.20
N GLY A 34 3.67 -5.75 18.25
CA GLY A 34 2.29 -6.21 18.38
C GLY A 34 1.34 -5.50 17.45
N GLY A 35 0.05 -5.75 17.61
CA GLY A 35 -0.97 -5.13 16.77
C GLY A 35 -2.37 -5.64 17.05
N ILE A 36 -3.30 -5.26 16.18
CA ILE A 36 -4.68 -5.76 16.11
C ILE A 36 -5.05 -6.06 14.66
N ALA A 37 -5.93 -7.02 14.45
CA ALA A 37 -6.49 -7.34 13.15
C ALA A 37 -7.99 -6.98 13.11
N LEU A 38 -8.35 -6.12 12.17
CA LEU A 38 -9.68 -5.55 11.98
C LEU A 38 -10.35 -6.09 10.72
N ARG A 39 -11.67 -5.92 10.66
CA ARG A 39 -12.50 -6.47 9.59
C ARG A 39 -12.32 -5.78 8.24
N SER A 40 -11.94 -4.52 8.23
CA SER A 40 -11.81 -3.75 6.99
C SER A 40 -10.61 -2.81 7.00
N TYR A 41 -10.13 -2.49 5.83
CA TYR A 41 -9.09 -1.49 5.61
C TYR A 41 -9.54 -0.10 6.11
N PHE A 42 -10.80 0.25 5.86
CA PHE A 42 -11.38 1.51 6.35
C PHE A 42 -11.30 1.61 7.89
N ASP A 43 -11.68 0.56 8.61
CA ASP A 43 -11.62 0.55 10.08
C ASP A 43 -10.18 0.68 10.58
N ALA A 44 -9.23 0.05 9.88
CA ALA A 44 -7.81 0.15 10.24
C ALA A 44 -7.28 1.59 10.08
N ILE A 45 -7.57 2.26 8.97
CA ILE A 45 -7.16 3.66 8.76
C ILE A 45 -7.79 4.56 9.83
N LYS A 46 -9.11 4.44 10.05
CA LYS A 46 -9.82 5.23 11.05
C LYS A 46 -9.21 5.04 12.44
N THR A 47 -9.01 3.79 12.84
CA THR A 47 -8.47 3.43 14.16
C THR A 47 -7.01 3.89 14.32
N ALA A 48 -6.18 3.77 13.28
CA ALA A 48 -4.81 4.26 13.31
C ALA A 48 -4.74 5.79 13.45
N LEU A 49 -5.65 6.52 12.80
CA LEU A 49 -5.78 7.97 12.97
C LEU A 49 -6.19 8.33 14.41
N GLU A 50 -7.13 7.59 15.02
CA GLU A 50 -7.51 7.78 16.43
C GLU A 50 -6.34 7.50 17.38
N LEU A 51 -5.54 6.45 17.11
CA LEU A 51 -4.31 6.14 17.87
C LEU A 51 -3.25 7.24 17.75
N ALA A 52 -3.17 7.91 16.60
CA ALA A 52 -2.30 9.06 16.37
C ALA A 52 -2.86 10.38 16.99
N GLY A 53 -3.96 10.32 17.73
CA GLY A 53 -4.56 11.48 18.41
C GLY A 53 -5.44 12.35 17.50
N VAL A 54 -5.80 11.88 16.31
CA VAL A 54 -6.68 12.60 15.39
C VAL A 54 -8.12 12.61 15.90
N LYS A 55 -8.73 13.78 15.93
CA LYS A 55 -10.10 14.01 16.38
C LYS A 55 -10.76 15.08 15.52
N GLU A 56 -12.00 15.41 15.82
CA GLU A 56 -12.74 16.48 15.15
C GLU A 56 -11.94 17.79 15.14
N GLY A 57 -11.84 18.40 13.96
CA GLY A 57 -11.07 19.64 13.74
C GLY A 57 -9.57 19.45 13.50
N SER A 58 -9.01 18.26 13.73
CA SER A 58 -7.60 17.95 13.44
C SER A 58 -7.29 18.05 11.94
N SER A 59 -6.02 18.30 11.61
CA SER A 59 -5.49 18.22 10.26
C SER A 59 -4.42 17.12 10.19
N ILE A 60 -4.42 16.31 9.14
CA ILE A 60 -3.42 15.28 8.84
C ILE A 60 -2.81 15.54 7.48
N VAL A 61 -1.55 15.17 7.28
CA VAL A 61 -0.89 15.27 5.98
C VAL A 61 -0.74 13.91 5.33
N THR A 62 -0.95 13.87 4.01
CA THR A 62 -0.68 12.70 3.18
C THR A 62 -0.31 13.14 1.77
N SER A 63 0.23 12.23 0.95
CA SER A 63 0.60 12.56 -0.41
C SER A 63 -0.64 12.74 -1.31
N VAL A 64 -0.47 13.52 -2.37
CA VAL A 64 -1.51 13.71 -3.40
C VAL A 64 -1.83 12.41 -4.15
N LEU A 65 -0.93 11.41 -4.15
CA LEU A 65 -1.13 10.09 -4.75
C LEU A 65 -1.90 9.11 -3.85
N SER A 66 -2.16 9.47 -2.61
CA SER A 66 -2.83 8.59 -1.63
C SER A 66 -4.27 8.23 -2.04
N PRO A 67 -4.75 7.03 -1.67
CA PRO A 67 -6.07 6.55 -2.07
C PRO A 67 -7.21 7.32 -1.41
N GLN A 68 -8.35 7.41 -2.11
CA GLN A 68 -9.56 8.12 -1.66
C GLN A 68 -10.08 7.65 -0.30
N ILE A 69 -9.82 6.40 0.08
CA ILE A 69 -10.27 5.85 1.37
C ILE A 69 -9.73 6.64 2.56
N TYR A 70 -8.54 7.26 2.45
CA TYR A 70 -7.97 8.12 3.49
C TYR A 70 -8.84 9.36 3.74
N LYS A 71 -9.31 9.98 2.64
CA LYS A 71 -10.21 11.14 2.72
C LYS A 71 -11.54 10.76 3.38
N ILE A 72 -12.04 9.57 3.07
CA ILE A 72 -13.29 9.07 3.65
C ILE A 72 -13.11 8.82 5.15
N ALA A 73 -12.01 8.18 5.58
CA ALA A 73 -11.72 7.89 6.99
C ALA A 73 -11.52 9.18 7.79
N ALA A 74 -10.70 10.12 7.30
CA ALA A 74 -10.50 11.42 7.93
C ALA A 74 -11.82 12.20 8.11
N LYS A 75 -12.66 12.22 7.06
CA LYS A 75 -13.98 12.86 7.11
C LYS A 75 -14.88 12.26 8.20
N LYS A 76 -14.82 10.94 8.41
CA LYS A 76 -15.62 10.29 9.47
C LYS A 76 -15.21 10.71 10.87
N LEU A 77 -13.96 11.10 11.07
CA LEU A 77 -13.43 11.65 12.32
C LEU A 77 -13.60 13.17 12.42
N GLY A 78 -14.20 13.84 11.43
CA GLY A 78 -14.27 15.30 11.37
C GLY A 78 -12.91 15.96 11.14
N ALA A 79 -11.91 15.22 10.67
CA ALA A 79 -10.57 15.69 10.38
C ALA A 79 -10.42 16.16 8.93
N LYS A 80 -9.42 17.02 8.68
CA LYS A 80 -9.09 17.56 7.36
C LYS A 80 -7.80 16.92 6.83
N ILE A 81 -7.76 16.66 5.54
CA ILE A 81 -6.53 16.28 4.86
C ILE A 81 -5.85 17.50 4.27
N VAL A 82 -4.56 17.64 4.55
CA VAL A 82 -3.63 18.52 3.88
C VAL A 82 -2.86 17.68 2.88
N LEU A 83 -3.01 17.94 1.60
CA LEU A 83 -2.27 17.25 0.56
C LEU A 83 -0.89 17.86 0.42
N ALA A 84 0.11 17.00 0.26
CA ALA A 84 1.50 17.37 0.05
C ALA A 84 2.09 16.64 -1.17
N ASP A 85 3.18 17.18 -1.71
CA ASP A 85 3.84 16.59 -2.86
C ASP A 85 4.69 15.37 -2.48
N ILE A 86 5.08 14.63 -3.48
CA ILE A 86 5.92 13.43 -3.35
C ILE A 86 7.38 13.71 -3.65
N ASN A 87 8.26 12.82 -3.21
CA ASN A 87 9.55 12.64 -3.83
C ASN A 87 9.35 11.90 -5.16
N SER A 88 9.76 12.51 -6.27
CA SER A 88 9.58 11.93 -7.62
C SER A 88 10.42 10.69 -7.87
N GLU A 89 11.45 10.42 -7.05
CA GLU A 89 12.33 9.25 -7.19
C GLU A 89 11.71 7.97 -6.61
N ASN A 90 11.00 8.09 -5.49
CA ASN A 90 10.38 6.94 -4.82
C ASN A 90 8.83 6.98 -4.82
N GLY A 91 8.22 8.07 -5.26
CA GLY A 91 6.76 8.20 -5.31
C GLY A 91 6.06 8.39 -3.96
N CYS A 92 6.78 8.34 -2.85
CA CYS A 92 6.25 8.50 -1.50
C CYS A 92 6.16 9.98 -1.10
N LEU A 93 5.46 10.27 -0.01
CA LEU A 93 5.36 11.63 0.55
C LEU A 93 6.73 12.21 0.80
N SER A 94 7.02 13.41 0.25
CA SER A 94 8.26 14.11 0.54
C SER A 94 8.29 14.60 1.99
N ALA A 95 9.37 14.31 2.72
CA ALA A 95 9.56 14.73 4.11
C ALA A 95 9.53 16.27 4.24
N SER A 96 10.11 16.99 3.27
CA SER A 96 10.07 18.45 3.26
C SER A 96 8.66 19.00 3.08
N SER A 97 7.87 18.43 2.17
CA SER A 97 6.47 18.81 1.98
C SER A 97 5.58 18.46 3.18
N ALA A 98 5.88 17.34 3.85
CA ALA A 98 5.21 16.96 5.10
C ALA A 98 5.52 17.96 6.21
N LEU A 99 6.79 18.38 6.36
CA LEU A 99 7.21 19.36 7.36
C LEU A 99 6.52 20.71 7.17
N GLU A 100 6.34 21.17 5.92
CA GLU A 100 5.56 22.38 5.64
C GLU A 100 4.09 22.25 6.09
N ALA A 101 3.47 21.12 5.86
CA ALA A 101 2.08 20.87 6.27
C ALA A 101 1.95 20.82 7.80
N ILE A 102 2.94 20.25 8.49
CA ILE A 102 3.02 20.22 9.96
C ILE A 102 3.17 21.64 10.50
N GLY A 103 4.01 22.48 9.89
CA GLY A 103 4.14 23.89 10.20
C GLY A 103 2.83 24.70 10.03
N LYS A 104 1.89 24.17 9.24
CA LYS A 104 0.53 24.73 9.04
C LYS A 104 -0.53 24.07 9.93
N GLY A 105 -0.14 23.20 10.87
CA GLY A 105 -1.00 22.61 11.88
C GLY A 105 -1.45 21.17 11.64
N ALA A 106 -0.84 20.43 10.73
CA ALA A 106 -1.05 18.98 10.64
C ALA A 106 -0.41 18.28 11.86
N ILE A 107 -1.15 17.38 12.50
CA ILE A 107 -0.74 16.72 13.74
C ILE A 107 -0.31 15.27 13.58
N ALA A 108 -0.48 14.70 12.40
CA ALA A 108 -0.06 13.34 12.07
C ALA A 108 0.22 13.23 10.56
N VAL A 109 1.07 12.28 10.21
CA VAL A 109 1.37 11.87 8.84
C VAL A 109 0.65 10.55 8.56
N LEU A 110 -0.07 10.47 7.43
CA LEU A 110 -0.53 9.21 6.86
C LEU A 110 0.30 8.94 5.61
N LEU A 111 1.34 8.12 5.78
CA LEU A 111 2.36 7.82 4.79
C LEU A 111 1.90 6.65 3.93
N HIS A 112 1.55 6.92 2.69
CA HIS A 112 1.22 5.91 1.68
C HIS A 112 2.49 5.49 0.93
N GLU A 113 2.68 4.20 0.78
CA GLU A 113 3.75 3.58 -0.01
C GLU A 113 3.18 3.02 -1.32
N PRO A 114 3.11 3.83 -2.39
CA PRO A 114 2.40 3.46 -3.60
C PRO A 114 3.19 2.47 -4.46
N CYS A 115 2.49 1.54 -5.10
CA CYS A 115 3.03 0.80 -6.24
C CYS A 115 4.34 0.07 -5.98
N CYS A 116 4.42 -0.66 -4.88
CA CYS A 116 5.61 -1.39 -4.43
C CYS A 116 6.74 -0.52 -3.85
N GLN A 117 6.61 0.81 -3.84
CA GLN A 117 7.66 1.72 -3.40
C GLN A 117 7.76 1.79 -1.88
N ILE A 118 8.93 2.16 -1.39
CA ILE A 118 9.19 2.54 0.01
C ILE A 118 9.83 3.93 0.02
N PRO A 119 9.72 4.70 1.10
CA PRO A 119 10.22 6.07 1.15
C PRO A 119 11.74 6.15 1.40
N TYR A 120 12.50 5.32 0.70
CA TYR A 120 13.96 5.32 0.79
C TYR A 120 14.54 6.69 0.38
N GLY A 121 15.51 7.16 1.16
CA GLY A 121 16.12 8.49 0.96
C GLY A 121 15.36 9.65 1.62
N GLU A 122 14.18 9.39 2.21
CA GLU A 122 13.45 10.38 3.01
C GLU A 122 13.82 10.28 4.49
N ASP A 123 13.97 11.43 5.14
CA ASP A 123 14.20 11.52 6.59
C ASP A 123 13.00 12.12 7.32
N TYR A 124 12.18 11.26 7.88
CA TYR A 124 11.01 11.65 8.66
C TYR A 124 11.30 11.91 10.14
N SER A 125 12.54 11.73 10.63
CA SER A 125 12.88 11.88 12.05
C SER A 125 12.63 13.31 12.60
N LEU A 126 12.64 14.30 11.71
CA LEU A 126 12.41 15.71 12.06
C LEU A 126 10.93 16.11 12.17
N LEU A 127 10.01 15.24 11.79
CA LEU A 127 8.60 15.61 11.71
C LEU A 127 7.94 15.80 13.10
N ASN A 128 8.43 15.12 14.13
CA ASN A 128 7.96 15.24 15.52
C ASN A 128 6.44 15.08 15.70
N VAL A 129 5.78 14.33 14.84
CA VAL A 129 4.37 13.95 14.91
C VAL A 129 4.24 12.46 14.60
N PRO A 130 3.18 11.77 15.07
CA PRO A 130 2.96 10.37 14.75
C PRO A 130 2.92 10.11 13.25
N ILE A 131 3.61 9.05 12.80
CA ILE A 131 3.64 8.58 11.43
C ILE A 131 2.88 7.26 11.34
N ILE A 132 1.81 7.26 10.57
CA ILE A 132 1.05 6.06 10.21
C ILE A 132 1.54 5.65 8.83
N GLU A 133 2.27 4.55 8.74
CA GLU A 133 2.81 4.00 7.51
C GLU A 133 1.86 2.93 6.94
N ASP A 134 1.41 3.11 5.73
CA ASP A 134 0.54 2.16 5.06
C ASP A 134 1.31 1.38 4.01
N ILE A 135 1.59 0.13 4.34
CA ILE A 135 2.35 -0.81 3.51
C ILE A 135 1.48 -1.74 2.66
N SER A 136 0.21 -1.41 2.49
CA SER A 136 -0.75 -2.30 1.81
C SER A 136 -0.35 -2.62 0.37
N GLU A 137 0.33 -1.70 -0.32
CA GLU A 137 0.83 -1.88 -1.70
C GLU A 137 2.32 -2.23 -1.76
N SER A 138 3.06 -2.12 -0.65
CA SER A 138 4.52 -2.31 -0.58
C SER A 138 4.95 -3.50 0.29
N PHE A 139 4.03 -4.19 0.95
CA PHE A 139 4.32 -5.35 1.81
C PHE A 139 5.33 -6.31 1.18
N GLY A 140 6.52 -6.45 1.81
CA GLY A 140 7.61 -7.27 1.31
C GLY A 140 8.58 -6.56 0.36
N SER A 141 8.39 -5.27 0.06
CA SER A 141 9.41 -4.46 -0.62
C SER A 141 10.53 -4.08 0.34
N PHE A 142 11.75 -4.02 -0.15
CA PHE A 142 12.91 -3.58 0.65
C PHE A 142 14.01 -2.97 -0.22
N TYR A 143 14.86 -2.15 0.42
CA TYR A 143 16.08 -1.57 -0.14
C TYR A 143 17.14 -1.58 0.96
N ASP A 144 18.23 -2.32 0.78
CA ASP A 144 19.25 -2.54 1.82
C ASP A 144 18.62 -3.04 3.13
N GLU A 145 18.80 -2.32 4.21
CA GLU A 145 18.25 -2.59 5.55
C GLU A 145 16.84 -2.03 5.75
N PHE A 146 16.34 -1.19 4.82
CA PHE A 146 15.01 -0.58 4.90
C PHE A 146 13.95 -1.47 4.24
N PHE A 147 12.86 -1.68 4.92
CA PHE A 147 11.74 -2.47 4.40
C PHE A 147 10.40 -1.76 4.68
N ALA A 148 9.39 -2.10 3.91
CA ALA A 148 8.04 -1.61 4.14
C ALA A 148 7.60 -1.91 5.56
N GLY A 149 7.25 -0.89 6.34
CA GLY A 149 6.95 -0.96 7.77
C GLY A 149 8.08 -0.48 8.69
N SER A 150 9.19 0.03 8.16
CA SER A 150 10.32 0.50 8.98
C SER A 150 10.34 2.03 9.20
N PHE A 151 9.38 2.76 8.66
CA PHE A 151 9.37 4.23 8.68
C PHE A 151 8.31 4.83 9.62
N GLY A 152 7.30 4.06 10.00
CA GLY A 152 6.17 4.53 10.81
C GLY A 152 6.21 4.09 12.27
N ASP A 153 5.54 4.86 13.11
CA ASP A 153 5.24 4.49 14.51
C ASP A 153 4.13 3.45 14.59
N ILE A 154 3.17 3.61 13.68
CA ILE A 154 1.99 2.75 13.47
C ILE A 154 2.03 2.28 12.03
N VAL A 155 1.87 0.99 11.81
CA VAL A 155 1.88 0.41 10.46
C VAL A 155 0.52 -0.19 10.14
N ILE A 156 -0.02 0.12 8.96
CA ILE A 156 -1.23 -0.48 8.40
C ILE A 156 -0.84 -1.44 7.29
N CYS A 157 -1.45 -2.62 7.30
CA CYS A 157 -1.37 -3.59 6.21
C CYS A 157 -2.78 -4.11 5.89
N ALA A 158 -3.31 -3.79 4.70
CA ALA A 158 -4.61 -4.25 4.27
C ALA A 158 -4.54 -5.59 3.52
N PHE A 159 -5.63 -6.35 3.58
CA PHE A 159 -5.74 -7.71 3.04
C PHE A 159 -6.97 -7.86 2.12
N GLU A 160 -7.30 -6.78 1.41
CA GLU A 160 -8.36 -6.81 0.40
C GLU A 160 -7.95 -7.68 -0.79
N GLN A 161 -8.88 -7.94 -1.69
CA GLN A 161 -8.68 -8.89 -2.80
C GLN A 161 -7.46 -8.58 -3.67
N GLU A 162 -7.17 -7.30 -3.89
CA GLU A 162 -6.08 -6.82 -4.75
C GLU A 162 -4.70 -6.77 -4.08
N HIS A 163 -4.60 -6.91 -2.75
CA HIS A 163 -3.33 -6.81 -2.04
C HIS A 163 -2.47 -8.09 -2.14
N ILE A 164 -1.19 -7.95 -1.83
CA ILE A 164 -0.21 -9.06 -1.89
C ILE A 164 -0.63 -10.24 -1.02
N VAL A 165 -1.05 -9.97 0.21
CA VAL A 165 -1.71 -10.96 1.09
C VAL A 165 -3.20 -10.67 1.02
N SER A 166 -3.98 -11.59 0.44
CA SER A 166 -5.43 -11.42 0.33
C SER A 166 -6.16 -12.37 1.26
N CYS A 167 -6.95 -11.80 2.15
CA CYS A 167 -7.83 -12.54 3.07
C CYS A 167 -9.31 -12.41 2.69
N GLY A 168 -9.61 -11.80 1.53
CA GLY A 168 -10.99 -11.45 1.14
C GLY A 168 -11.56 -10.30 1.96
N GLY A 169 -10.69 -9.45 2.51
CA GLY A 169 -10.98 -8.28 3.33
C GLY A 169 -10.31 -8.32 4.69
N GLY A 170 -10.22 -7.16 5.33
CA GLY A 170 -9.57 -6.95 6.60
C GLY A 170 -8.26 -6.17 6.50
N ALA A 171 -7.73 -5.78 7.64
CA ALA A 171 -6.43 -5.13 7.76
C ALA A 171 -5.85 -5.36 9.15
N ALA A 172 -4.52 -5.23 9.26
CA ALA A 172 -3.84 -5.16 10.55
C ALA A 172 -3.35 -3.74 10.81
N ILE A 173 -3.38 -3.35 12.09
CA ILE A 173 -2.63 -2.23 12.63
C ILE A 173 -1.54 -2.83 13.51
N LEU A 174 -0.29 -2.50 13.20
CA LEU A 174 0.89 -2.97 13.91
C LEU A 174 1.60 -1.77 14.50
N TYR A 175 2.47 -1.99 15.48
CA TYR A 175 3.23 -0.92 16.11
C TYR A 175 4.67 -1.35 16.44
N THR A 176 5.58 -0.39 16.35
CA THR A 176 6.99 -0.54 16.67
C THR A 176 7.30 -0.14 18.11
N ASP A 177 6.62 0.88 18.67
CA ASP A 177 6.85 1.35 20.04
C ASP A 177 5.82 0.75 21.01
N ARG A 178 6.33 0.38 22.19
CA ARG A 178 5.51 -0.17 23.28
C ARG A 178 4.48 0.82 23.83
N VAL A 179 4.63 2.11 23.60
CA VAL A 179 3.65 3.12 24.01
C VAL A 179 2.29 2.86 23.35
N TYR A 180 2.29 2.40 22.10
CA TYR A 180 1.08 2.05 21.38
C TYR A 180 0.37 0.80 21.89
N LYS A 181 1.10 -0.09 22.61
CA LYS A 181 0.50 -1.28 23.23
C LYS A 181 -0.61 -0.92 24.20
N GLU A 182 -0.35 0.04 25.09
CA GLU A 182 -1.36 0.44 26.08
C GLU A 182 -2.49 1.29 25.44
N LEU A 183 -2.15 2.11 24.45
CA LEU A 183 -3.16 2.85 23.69
C LEU A 183 -4.11 1.90 22.95
N ILE A 184 -3.58 0.93 22.23
CA ILE A 184 -4.37 -0.11 21.52
C ILE A 184 -5.18 -0.92 22.53
N LYS A 185 -4.62 -1.33 23.65
CA LYS A 185 -5.33 -2.10 24.67
C LYS A 185 -6.51 -1.33 25.27
N ASN A 186 -6.38 -0.02 25.44
CA ASN A 186 -7.49 0.83 25.89
C ASN A 186 -8.56 0.98 24.81
N LEU A 187 -8.14 1.27 23.59
CA LEU A 187 -9.04 1.38 22.43
C LEU A 187 -9.76 0.04 22.17
N TYR A 188 -9.06 -1.09 22.33
CA TYR A 188 -9.61 -2.43 22.09
C TYR A 188 -10.78 -2.79 23.03
N LYS A 189 -10.90 -2.14 24.19
CA LYS A 189 -12.08 -2.32 25.07
C LYS A 189 -13.36 -1.78 24.44
N ASP A 190 -13.21 -0.80 23.57
CA ASP A 190 -14.32 -0.11 22.91
C ASP A 190 -14.56 -0.67 21.48
N ILE A 191 -13.60 -1.44 20.93
CA ILE A 191 -13.78 -2.13 19.65
C ILE A 191 -14.75 -3.30 19.84
N SER A 192 -15.84 -3.24 19.10
CA SER A 192 -16.80 -4.33 19.04
C SER A 192 -16.18 -5.56 18.38
N LYS A 193 -16.52 -6.77 18.89
CA LYS A 193 -16.16 -8.03 18.23
C LYS A 193 -16.60 -8.10 16.75
N TYR A 194 -17.50 -7.23 16.33
CA TYR A 194 -17.96 -7.13 14.94
C TYR A 194 -16.99 -6.33 14.06
N GLU A 195 -16.07 -5.57 14.66
CA GLU A 195 -15.01 -4.83 13.95
C GLU A 195 -13.72 -5.65 13.86
N GLU A 196 -13.61 -6.74 14.61
CA GLU A 196 -12.47 -7.64 14.57
C GLU A 196 -12.47 -8.53 13.32
N MET A 197 -11.28 -8.88 12.83
CA MET A 197 -11.11 -9.81 11.70
C MET A 197 -11.69 -11.20 12.04
N PRO A 198 -12.52 -11.79 11.18
CA PRO A 198 -13.01 -13.15 11.37
C PRO A 198 -11.90 -14.19 11.21
N ASP A 199 -12.00 -15.31 11.94
CA ASP A 199 -11.06 -16.44 11.82
C ASP A 199 -11.05 -17.05 10.41
N LEU A 200 -12.16 -16.97 9.69
CA LEU A 200 -12.22 -17.42 8.29
C LEU A 200 -11.25 -16.62 7.41
N ASN A 201 -11.25 -15.29 7.49
CA ASN A 201 -10.34 -14.42 6.76
C ASN A 201 -8.88 -14.61 7.23
N ALA A 202 -8.67 -14.70 8.54
CA ALA A 202 -7.35 -14.96 9.12
C ALA A 202 -6.76 -16.31 8.66
N SER A 203 -7.60 -17.35 8.52
CA SER A 203 -7.16 -18.66 8.02
C SER A 203 -6.66 -18.61 6.58
N LEU A 204 -7.25 -17.77 5.72
CA LEU A 204 -6.73 -17.50 4.37
C LEU A 204 -5.37 -16.79 4.45
N GLY A 205 -5.25 -15.78 5.30
CA GLY A 205 -4.00 -15.03 5.50
C GLY A 205 -2.84 -15.91 5.99
N ILE A 206 -3.08 -16.83 6.93
CA ILE A 206 -2.08 -17.77 7.43
C ILE A 206 -1.50 -18.61 6.28
N ILE A 207 -2.36 -19.13 5.38
CA ILE A 207 -1.91 -19.93 4.23
C ILE A 207 -1.09 -19.07 3.27
N GLN A 208 -1.53 -17.83 3.00
CA GLN A 208 -0.83 -16.94 2.10
C GLN A 208 0.53 -16.51 2.65
N LEU A 209 0.63 -16.21 3.95
CA LEU A 209 1.91 -15.90 4.59
C LEU A 209 2.89 -17.07 4.56
N ALA A 210 2.41 -18.30 4.64
CA ALA A 210 3.28 -19.48 4.54
C ALA A 210 3.92 -19.64 3.14
N GLU A 211 3.26 -19.15 2.09
CA GLU A 211 3.72 -19.26 0.70
C GLU A 211 4.29 -17.96 0.12
N ILE A 212 4.28 -16.88 0.93
CA ILE A 212 4.49 -15.52 0.43
C ILE A 212 5.86 -15.33 -0.23
N ASP A 213 6.93 -15.95 0.30
CA ASP A 213 8.27 -15.75 -0.21
C ASP A 213 8.41 -16.33 -1.63
N GLY A 214 7.78 -17.48 -1.89
CA GLY A 214 7.69 -18.05 -3.22
C GLY A 214 6.90 -17.18 -4.21
N TYR A 215 5.82 -16.56 -3.73
CA TYR A 215 5.02 -15.65 -4.55
C TYR A 215 5.75 -14.34 -4.86
N LEU A 216 6.45 -13.76 -3.88
CA LEU A 216 7.25 -12.56 -4.07
C LEU A 216 8.40 -12.81 -5.06
N LEU A 217 9.14 -13.91 -4.89
CA LEU A 217 10.21 -14.28 -5.82
C LEU A 217 9.67 -14.40 -7.26
N ARG A 218 8.55 -15.11 -7.44
CA ARG A 218 7.95 -15.27 -8.77
C ARG A 218 7.49 -13.96 -9.38
N ARG A 219 6.93 -13.06 -8.59
CA ARG A 219 6.54 -11.72 -9.05
C ARG A 219 7.74 -10.89 -9.47
N GLN A 220 8.84 -10.95 -8.71
CA GLN A 220 10.10 -10.26 -9.04
C GLN A 220 10.70 -10.77 -10.34
N GLU A 221 10.70 -12.08 -10.58
CA GLU A 221 11.16 -12.64 -11.87
C GLU A 221 10.37 -12.06 -13.05
N ILE A 222 9.05 -11.99 -12.93
CA ILE A 222 8.17 -11.42 -13.97
C ILE A 222 8.42 -9.92 -14.13
N PHE A 223 8.56 -9.20 -13.02
CA PHE A 223 8.84 -7.77 -13.01
C PHE A 223 10.15 -7.43 -13.74
N GLU A 224 11.21 -8.21 -13.52
CA GLU A 224 12.49 -8.03 -14.20
C GLU A 224 12.39 -8.31 -15.71
N MET A 225 11.55 -9.26 -16.13
CA MET A 225 11.29 -9.47 -17.57
C MET A 225 10.61 -8.24 -18.18
N PHE A 226 9.64 -7.65 -17.49
CA PHE A 226 8.94 -6.45 -17.94
C PHE A 226 9.86 -5.22 -17.93
N LYS A 227 10.71 -5.07 -16.89
CA LYS A 227 11.71 -4.00 -16.80
C LYS A 227 12.67 -4.05 -18.01
N LYS A 228 13.18 -5.23 -18.37
CA LYS A 228 14.01 -5.42 -19.58
C LYS A 228 13.25 -5.09 -20.88
N ALA A 229 11.96 -5.40 -20.94
CA ALA A 229 11.12 -5.05 -22.10
C ALA A 229 10.93 -3.52 -22.21
N LEU A 230 10.69 -2.85 -21.09
CA LEU A 230 10.47 -1.40 -21.02
C LEU A 230 11.70 -0.60 -21.48
N LEU A 231 12.92 -1.11 -21.22
CA LEU A 231 14.17 -0.48 -21.68
C LEU A 231 14.26 -0.30 -23.21
N LYS A 232 13.42 -0.95 -24.00
CA LYS A 232 13.33 -0.80 -25.46
C LYS A 232 12.46 0.36 -25.90
N THR A 233 11.87 1.09 -24.97
CA THR A 233 10.93 2.19 -25.18
C THR A 233 11.45 3.48 -24.57
N ASN A 234 10.75 4.60 -24.79
CA ASN A 234 11.03 5.89 -24.14
C ASN A 234 10.32 6.05 -22.80
N HIS A 235 9.51 5.07 -22.40
CA HIS A 235 8.76 5.11 -21.15
C HIS A 235 9.66 4.76 -19.96
N LYS A 236 9.25 5.16 -18.77
CA LYS A 236 10.04 4.97 -17.54
C LYS A 236 9.28 4.16 -16.51
N LEU A 237 10.00 3.42 -15.71
CA LEU A 237 9.43 2.82 -14.50
C LEU A 237 9.03 3.95 -13.53
N PHE A 238 7.91 3.79 -12.82
CA PHE A 238 7.55 4.69 -11.74
C PHE A 238 8.32 4.30 -10.47
N GLY A 239 8.91 5.29 -9.80
CA GLY A 239 9.61 5.10 -8.54
C GLY A 239 11.03 4.54 -8.69
N ILE A 240 11.54 3.91 -7.63
CA ILE A 240 12.91 3.41 -7.54
C ILE A 240 13.17 2.35 -8.61
N SER A 241 14.21 2.57 -9.40
CA SER A 241 14.62 1.65 -10.47
C SER A 241 16.01 1.05 -10.24
N ASP A 242 16.62 1.30 -9.07
CA ASP A 242 17.92 0.80 -8.67
C ASP A 242 17.97 -0.73 -8.65
N LEU A 243 19.18 -1.30 -8.81
CA LEU A 243 19.41 -2.75 -8.77
C LEU A 243 19.27 -3.32 -7.35
N ASP A 244 19.55 -2.52 -6.34
CA ASP A 244 19.49 -2.91 -4.92
C ASP A 244 18.06 -2.83 -4.36
N PHE A 245 17.13 -2.20 -5.10
CA PHE A 245 15.73 -2.18 -4.73
C PHE A 245 15.02 -3.47 -5.13
N SER A 246 14.40 -4.11 -4.16
CA SER A 246 13.60 -5.32 -4.33
C SER A 246 12.11 -5.01 -4.12
N PRO A 247 11.36 -4.68 -5.18
CA PRO A 247 9.92 -4.44 -5.08
C PRO A 247 9.18 -5.75 -4.80
N ASN A 248 8.05 -5.66 -4.10
CA ASN A 248 7.13 -6.79 -3.97
C ASN A 248 6.47 -7.18 -5.30
N ALA A 249 6.62 -6.33 -6.31
CA ALA A 249 6.08 -6.51 -7.65
C ALA A 249 4.56 -6.78 -7.66
N TRP A 250 3.81 -6.05 -6.84
CA TRP A 250 2.34 -6.10 -6.81
C TRP A 250 1.75 -5.78 -8.18
N ILE A 251 2.30 -4.74 -8.83
CA ILE A 251 1.99 -4.33 -10.19
C ILE A 251 3.28 -3.94 -10.93
N PHE A 252 3.21 -3.70 -12.23
CA PHE A 252 4.30 -3.11 -13.00
C PHE A 252 3.91 -1.67 -13.39
N PRO A 253 4.39 -0.64 -12.65
CA PRO A 253 4.00 0.73 -12.84
C PRO A 253 4.90 1.44 -13.88
N VAL A 254 4.28 2.09 -14.88
CA VAL A 254 5.00 2.77 -15.97
C VAL A 254 4.54 4.21 -16.09
N VAL A 255 5.48 5.15 -16.12
CA VAL A 255 5.25 6.56 -16.48
C VAL A 255 5.47 6.72 -17.97
N LEU A 256 4.44 7.13 -18.68
CA LEU A 256 4.42 7.20 -20.13
C LEU A 256 5.04 8.51 -20.65
N ASP A 257 5.69 8.42 -21.80
CA ASP A 257 6.08 9.58 -22.62
C ASP A 257 4.93 10.00 -23.57
N SER A 258 3.96 9.14 -23.77
CA SER A 258 2.75 9.32 -24.60
C SER A 258 1.48 9.42 -23.75
N LYS A 259 0.32 9.53 -24.40
CA LYS A 259 -0.99 9.61 -23.72
C LYS A 259 -1.41 8.22 -23.21
N PRO A 260 -1.92 8.10 -21.97
CA PRO A 260 -2.41 6.82 -21.42
C PRO A 260 -3.47 6.15 -22.28
N GLU A 261 -4.36 6.93 -22.90
CA GLU A 261 -5.45 6.43 -23.72
C GLU A 261 -4.95 5.66 -24.97
N ASP A 262 -3.87 6.13 -25.58
CA ASP A 262 -3.27 5.48 -26.75
C ASP A 262 -2.64 4.14 -26.36
N ILE A 263 -1.95 4.09 -25.22
CA ILE A 263 -1.33 2.88 -24.68
C ILE A 263 -2.41 1.85 -24.29
N ILE A 264 -3.46 2.29 -23.59
CA ILE A 264 -4.57 1.41 -23.19
C ILE A 264 -5.25 0.81 -24.43
N ALA A 265 -5.49 1.64 -25.46
CA ALA A 265 -6.05 1.18 -26.71
C ALA A 265 -5.13 0.21 -27.47
N PHE A 266 -3.81 0.45 -27.42
CA PHE A 266 -2.81 -0.45 -28.00
C PHE A 266 -2.78 -1.79 -27.27
N ALA A 267 -2.64 -1.80 -25.94
CA ALA A 267 -2.59 -3.01 -25.12
C ALA A 267 -3.86 -3.88 -25.28
N LYS A 268 -5.02 -3.23 -25.39
CA LYS A 268 -6.31 -3.91 -25.58
C LYS A 268 -6.37 -4.73 -26.87
N LYS A 269 -5.65 -4.36 -27.95
CA LYS A 269 -5.57 -5.15 -29.20
C LYS A 269 -4.94 -6.52 -28.99
N TYR A 270 -4.15 -6.67 -27.92
CA TYR A 270 -3.49 -7.92 -27.53
C TYR A 270 -4.15 -8.59 -26.33
N ASN A 271 -5.38 -8.17 -25.96
CA ASN A 271 -6.09 -8.62 -24.76
C ASN A 271 -5.31 -8.37 -23.45
N VAL A 272 -4.43 -7.38 -23.42
CA VAL A 272 -3.73 -6.94 -22.21
C VAL A 272 -4.52 -5.79 -21.59
N LEU A 273 -4.90 -5.98 -20.31
CA LEU A 273 -5.58 -4.95 -19.53
C LEU A 273 -4.52 -4.14 -18.78
N CYS A 274 -4.47 -2.85 -19.05
CA CYS A 274 -3.75 -1.87 -18.24
C CYS A 274 -4.69 -0.72 -17.90
N LYS A 275 -4.43 -0.02 -16.81
CA LYS A 275 -5.28 1.07 -16.31
C LYS A 275 -4.44 2.25 -15.83
N PRO A 276 -4.98 3.48 -15.82
CA PRO A 276 -4.36 4.58 -15.12
C PRO A 276 -4.11 4.21 -13.65
N LEU A 277 -2.94 4.59 -13.14
CA LEU A 277 -2.48 4.12 -11.84
C LEU A 277 -3.11 4.90 -10.69
N PHE A 278 -3.23 6.21 -10.85
CA PHE A 278 -3.66 7.12 -9.79
C PHE A 278 -5.02 7.78 -10.07
N ASP A 279 -5.88 7.16 -10.87
CA ASP A 279 -7.23 7.66 -11.17
C ASP A 279 -8.17 7.66 -9.96
N ASN A 280 -7.87 6.84 -8.94
CA ASN A 280 -8.57 6.80 -7.66
C ASN A 280 -7.75 7.43 -6.50
N SER A 281 -6.76 8.27 -6.81
CA SER A 281 -6.04 9.03 -5.78
C SER A 281 -6.83 10.27 -5.34
N ILE A 282 -6.51 10.82 -4.16
CA ILE A 282 -7.11 12.06 -3.68
C ILE A 282 -6.80 13.23 -4.62
N GLY A 283 -5.62 13.23 -5.23
CA GLY A 283 -5.19 14.24 -6.20
C GLY A 283 -5.99 14.23 -7.49
N SER A 284 -6.53 13.08 -7.90
CA SER A 284 -7.30 12.97 -9.15
C SER A 284 -8.61 13.77 -9.16
N ASP A 285 -9.12 14.17 -7.99
CA ASP A 285 -10.34 14.97 -7.85
C ASP A 285 -10.23 16.38 -8.46
N SER A 286 -9.02 16.90 -8.65
CA SER A 286 -8.79 18.31 -8.99
C SER A 286 -7.58 18.48 -9.93
N LYS A 287 -7.78 18.14 -11.21
CA LYS A 287 -6.74 18.23 -12.24
C LYS A 287 -6.13 19.63 -12.39
N GLU A 288 -6.91 20.67 -12.15
CA GLU A 288 -6.48 22.08 -12.19
C GLU A 288 -5.43 22.41 -11.10
N LYS A 289 -5.30 21.57 -10.07
CA LYS A 289 -4.36 21.75 -8.96
C LYS A 289 -3.05 20.98 -9.14
N PHE A 290 -2.88 20.21 -10.20
CA PHE A 290 -1.66 19.41 -10.40
C PHE A 290 -0.39 20.25 -10.40
N ALA A 291 -0.45 21.49 -10.88
CA ALA A 291 0.68 22.43 -10.83
C ALA A 291 1.19 22.74 -9.41
N LEU A 292 0.39 22.49 -8.37
CA LEU A 292 0.78 22.61 -6.97
C LEU A 292 1.65 21.42 -6.49
N TYR A 293 1.69 20.33 -7.26
CA TYR A 293 2.39 19.10 -6.91
C TYR A 293 3.31 18.69 -8.06
N PRO A 294 4.39 19.45 -8.31
CA PRO A 294 5.28 19.21 -9.45
C PRO A 294 5.91 17.82 -9.45
N GLY A 295 6.22 17.25 -8.28
CA GLY A 295 6.73 15.88 -8.14
C GLY A 295 5.73 14.82 -8.62
N ALA A 296 4.45 15.01 -8.30
CA ALA A 296 3.39 14.04 -8.61
C ALA A 296 2.76 14.24 -9.99
N THR A 297 2.92 15.41 -10.64
CA THR A 297 2.19 15.77 -11.87
C THR A 297 2.36 14.72 -12.97
N SER A 298 3.57 14.23 -13.19
CA SER A 298 3.83 13.22 -14.23
C SER A 298 3.11 11.90 -13.93
N ALA A 299 3.15 11.46 -12.68
CA ALA A 299 2.48 10.24 -12.22
C ALA A 299 0.95 10.34 -12.36
N LEU A 300 0.36 11.45 -11.91
CA LEU A 300 -1.09 11.70 -11.99
C LEU A 300 -1.63 11.73 -13.43
N LEU A 301 -0.82 12.23 -14.38
CA LEU A 301 -1.25 12.39 -15.76
C LEU A 301 -0.90 11.20 -16.65
N ARG A 302 0.17 10.46 -16.35
CA ARG A 302 0.80 9.56 -17.31
C ARG A 302 1.15 8.17 -16.76
N ALA A 303 0.89 7.89 -15.47
CA ALA A 303 1.21 6.59 -14.93
C ALA A 303 0.10 5.57 -15.24
N ILE A 304 0.51 4.40 -15.71
CA ILE A 304 -0.35 3.22 -15.90
C ILE A 304 0.23 2.00 -15.20
N ALA A 305 -0.62 1.02 -14.94
CA ALA A 305 -0.23 -0.24 -14.33
C ALA A 305 -0.47 -1.41 -15.29
N PHE A 306 0.53 -2.29 -15.42
CA PHE A 306 0.38 -3.62 -15.99
C PHE A 306 0.26 -4.66 -14.88
N PRO A 307 -0.53 -5.73 -15.09
CA PRO A 307 -0.74 -6.76 -14.07
C PRO A 307 0.50 -7.62 -13.88
N VAL A 308 0.83 -7.88 -12.61
CA VAL A 308 1.84 -8.87 -12.21
C VAL A 308 1.22 -9.76 -11.13
N TYR A 309 1.17 -11.07 -11.36
CA TYR A 309 0.76 -12.04 -10.35
C TYR A 309 1.46 -13.38 -10.56
N PRO A 310 1.69 -14.18 -9.50
CA PRO A 310 2.61 -15.32 -9.55
C PRO A 310 2.13 -16.47 -10.46
N PHE A 311 0.82 -16.52 -10.73
CA PHE A 311 0.19 -17.58 -11.54
C PHE A 311 0.04 -17.25 -13.02
N LEU A 312 0.67 -16.15 -13.52
CA LEU A 312 0.72 -15.84 -14.94
C LEU A 312 1.37 -17.01 -15.71
N LYS A 313 0.71 -17.49 -16.76
CA LYS A 313 1.25 -18.50 -17.66
C LYS A 313 2.38 -17.91 -18.51
N SER A 314 3.30 -18.73 -18.96
CA SER A 314 4.40 -18.28 -19.83
C SER A 314 3.90 -17.55 -21.08
N SER A 315 2.82 -18.04 -21.72
CA SER A 315 2.18 -17.38 -22.88
C SER A 315 1.68 -15.96 -22.57
N ASP A 316 1.17 -15.75 -21.36
CA ASP A 316 0.65 -14.43 -20.93
C ASP A 316 1.82 -13.48 -20.66
N ILE A 317 2.88 -14.00 -20.03
CA ILE A 317 4.14 -13.25 -19.80
C ILE A 317 4.76 -12.84 -21.13
N ASP A 318 4.88 -13.76 -22.10
CA ASP A 318 5.42 -13.48 -23.44
C ASP A 318 4.61 -12.41 -24.16
N THR A 319 3.28 -12.46 -24.02
CA THR A 319 2.38 -11.43 -24.57
C THR A 319 2.59 -10.07 -23.91
N LEU A 320 2.68 -10.02 -22.58
CA LEU A 320 2.95 -8.80 -21.84
C LEU A 320 4.32 -8.21 -22.17
N VAL A 321 5.37 -9.03 -22.24
CA VAL A 321 6.74 -8.62 -22.65
C VAL A 321 6.70 -8.03 -24.06
N LYS A 322 6.00 -8.68 -25.01
CA LYS A 322 5.84 -8.16 -26.37
C LYS A 322 5.13 -6.82 -26.39
N VAL A 323 4.02 -6.69 -25.67
CA VAL A 323 3.25 -5.43 -25.59
C VAL A 323 4.10 -4.32 -24.99
N ILE A 324 4.73 -4.58 -23.83
CA ILE A 324 5.56 -3.58 -23.13
C ILE A 324 6.75 -3.13 -23.99
N SER A 325 7.39 -4.05 -24.74
CA SER A 325 8.55 -3.71 -25.59
C SER A 325 8.18 -2.93 -26.86
N HIS A 326 6.91 -2.78 -27.18
CA HIS A 326 6.41 -2.08 -28.37
C HIS A 326 5.37 -1.01 -28.05
N LEU A 327 5.37 -0.51 -26.82
CA LEU A 327 4.50 0.60 -26.43
C LEU A 327 4.80 1.83 -27.32
N PRO A 328 3.76 2.46 -27.95
CA PRO A 328 3.92 3.59 -28.85
C PRO A 328 4.31 4.91 -28.14
#